data_0e78743604e511cb28865f085fb7878b
#
_entry.id   0e78743604e511cb28865f085fb7878b
#
_cell.length_a   1.000
_cell.length_b   1.000
_cell.length_c   1.000
_cell.angle_alpha   90.00
_cell.angle_beta   90.00
_cell.angle_gamma   90.00
#
_symmetry.space_group_name_H-M   'P 1'
#
loop_
_entity.id
_entity.type
_entity.pdbx_description
1 polymer ?
#
loop_
_entity_poly.entity_id
_entity_poly.type
_entity_poly.pdbx_seq_one_letter_code
_entity_poly.pdbx_strand_id
1 'polypeptide(L)'
;VRIGQMCTCNSYRNPAYLTKVASTIDSMSGGRLEFAIGAGWYDQEYKAYGYEFPSAGNRLKMLEEALQIYIAMTTQDKASFSGEHYQIHNAINQPKPLQKPYPPLWVCGGGEKVTLKLLARYGDYGNWDVDVDGFINKSNILQDHCDKENREYSEIGRTLHTNVLIAEDQNKLDAKIEKLSSYTNIPKEYYYERPLIGLEDEVFDTLNQYKEAG
;
A
#
# COMPACT_ATOMS: atom_id res chain seq x y z
N VAL A 1 16.17 7.25 8.56
CA VAL A 1 15.43 6.68 7.42
C VAL A 1 14.45 5.66 7.94
N ARG A 2 13.19 5.70 7.51
CA ARG A 2 12.18 4.67 7.76
C ARG A 2 12.34 3.55 6.74
N ILE A 3 11.84 2.37 7.06
CA ILE A 3 11.98 1.18 6.21
C ILE A 3 10.63 0.49 6.07
N GLY A 4 10.33 -0.01 4.89
CA GLY A 4 9.10 -0.74 4.60
C GLY A 4 9.13 -1.39 3.24
N GLN A 5 8.28 -2.38 3.02
CA GLN A 5 8.03 -3.00 1.73
C GLN A 5 6.74 -2.43 1.14
N MET A 6 6.77 -1.98 -0.10
CA MET A 6 5.58 -1.47 -0.80
C MET A 6 5.14 -2.44 -1.92
N CYS A 7 4.24 -3.37 -1.65
CA CYS A 7 3.72 -3.76 -0.34
C CYS A 7 3.82 -5.28 -0.14
N THR A 8 3.62 -5.74 1.07
CA THR A 8 3.54 -7.18 1.37
C THR A 8 2.22 -7.75 0.83
N CYS A 9 2.29 -8.84 0.07
CA CYS A 9 1.11 -9.59 -0.31
C CYS A 9 0.59 -10.42 0.88
N ASN A 10 -0.66 -10.18 1.26
CA ASN A 10 -1.29 -10.88 2.39
C ASN A 10 -1.35 -12.40 2.20
N SER A 11 -1.63 -12.85 0.97
CA SER A 11 -1.87 -14.27 0.68
C SER A 11 -0.65 -15.17 0.83
N TYR A 12 0.56 -14.62 0.87
CA TYR A 12 1.80 -15.42 0.91
C TYR A 12 2.21 -15.86 2.31
N ARG A 13 1.55 -15.36 3.36
CA ARG A 13 1.92 -15.65 4.75
C ARG A 13 0.71 -15.70 5.66
N ASN A 14 0.81 -16.53 6.70
CA ASN A 14 -0.14 -16.46 7.81
C ASN A 14 -0.04 -15.08 8.49
N PRO A 15 -1.15 -14.35 8.71
CA PRO A 15 -1.11 -12.98 9.25
C PRO A 15 -0.55 -12.89 10.66
N ALA A 16 -0.72 -13.91 11.50
CA ALA A 16 -0.12 -13.92 12.83
C ALA A 16 1.42 -14.05 12.76
N TYR A 17 1.93 -14.89 11.86
CA TYR A 17 3.36 -14.97 11.62
C TYR A 17 3.91 -13.67 11.04
N LEU A 18 3.23 -13.09 10.06
CA LEU A 18 3.61 -11.81 9.46
C LEU A 18 3.66 -10.68 10.50
N THR A 19 2.70 -10.65 11.43
CA THR A 19 2.69 -9.68 12.54
C THR A 19 3.90 -9.83 13.45
N LYS A 20 4.33 -11.06 13.75
CA LYS A 20 5.55 -11.29 14.54
C LYS A 20 6.80 -10.81 13.79
N VAL A 21 6.88 -11.06 12.50
CA VAL A 21 7.98 -10.55 11.65
C VAL A 21 8.00 -9.03 11.66
N ALA A 22 6.86 -8.36 11.46
CA ALA A 22 6.75 -6.91 11.49
C ALA A 22 7.18 -6.34 12.87
N SER A 23 6.70 -6.92 13.97
CA SER A 23 7.07 -6.49 15.33
C SER A 23 8.56 -6.66 15.59
N THR A 24 9.16 -7.73 15.08
CA THR A 24 10.61 -7.99 15.22
C THR A 24 11.42 -6.97 14.43
N ILE A 25 11.02 -6.68 13.17
CA ILE A 25 11.69 -5.67 12.34
C ILE A 25 11.58 -4.28 12.99
N ASP A 26 10.41 -3.93 13.50
CA ASP A 26 10.21 -2.66 14.19
C ASP A 26 11.14 -2.54 15.40
N SER A 27 11.20 -3.55 16.24
CA SER A 27 12.09 -3.60 17.42
C SER A 27 13.57 -3.52 17.02
N MET A 28 14.01 -4.31 16.04
CA MET A 28 15.40 -4.34 15.58
C MET A 28 15.82 -3.05 14.87
N SER A 29 14.91 -2.39 14.20
CA SER A 29 15.18 -1.14 13.50
C SER A 29 15.14 0.10 14.41
N GLY A 30 14.76 -0.05 15.69
CA GLY A 30 14.58 1.09 16.58
C GLY A 30 13.32 1.91 16.28
N GLY A 31 12.21 1.25 15.93
CA GLY A 31 10.91 1.91 15.67
C GLY A 31 10.84 2.63 14.32
N ARG A 32 11.45 2.07 13.26
CA ARG A 32 11.48 2.69 11.93
C ARG A 32 10.64 1.97 10.88
N LEU A 33 9.91 0.91 11.26
CA LEU A 33 9.09 0.15 10.31
C LEU A 33 7.89 0.97 9.85
N GLU A 34 7.63 0.93 8.53
CA GLU A 34 6.35 1.23 7.87
C GLU A 34 5.77 -0.11 7.39
N PHE A 35 4.62 -0.51 7.90
CA PHE A 35 4.04 -1.81 7.57
C PHE A 35 2.99 -1.69 6.48
N ALA A 36 3.36 -2.03 5.25
CA ALA A 36 2.47 -1.95 4.10
C ALA A 36 1.98 -3.35 3.67
N ILE A 37 0.66 -3.50 3.52
CA ILE A 37 0.01 -4.75 3.16
C ILE A 37 -1.09 -4.53 2.12
N GLY A 38 -1.25 -5.49 1.21
CA GLY A 38 -2.29 -5.49 0.18
C GLY A 38 -2.84 -6.89 -0.07
N ALA A 39 -3.96 -6.97 -0.78
CA ALA A 39 -4.65 -8.23 -1.06
C ALA A 39 -3.90 -9.16 -2.04
N GLY A 40 -2.91 -8.63 -2.77
CA GLY A 40 -2.25 -9.36 -3.86
C GLY A 40 -3.02 -9.28 -5.19
N TRP A 41 -2.28 -9.31 -6.29
CA TRP A 41 -2.86 -9.14 -7.63
C TRP A 41 -2.12 -9.92 -8.73
N TYR A 42 -0.83 -10.21 -8.57
CA TYR A 42 0.03 -10.72 -9.62
C TYR A 42 -0.02 -12.26 -9.68
N ASP A 43 -0.95 -12.80 -10.45
CA ASP A 43 -1.25 -14.23 -10.52
C ASP A 43 -0.09 -15.10 -10.99
N GLN A 44 0.83 -14.54 -11.79
CA GLN A 44 2.03 -15.26 -12.25
C GLN A 44 2.97 -15.60 -11.09
N GLU A 45 3.12 -14.70 -10.11
CA GLU A 45 3.93 -14.95 -8.91
C GLU A 45 3.29 -16.04 -8.04
N TYR A 46 1.96 -16.00 -7.86
CA TYR A 46 1.23 -17.05 -7.16
C TYR A 46 1.49 -18.42 -7.79
N LYS A 47 1.39 -18.51 -9.13
CA LYS A 47 1.65 -19.75 -9.86
C LYS A 47 3.11 -20.19 -9.73
N ALA A 48 4.05 -19.25 -9.86
CA ALA A 48 5.49 -19.54 -9.81
C ALA A 48 5.93 -20.14 -8.46
N TYR A 49 5.32 -19.67 -7.37
CA TYR A 49 5.64 -20.15 -6.01
C TYR A 49 4.66 -21.17 -5.44
N GLY A 50 3.67 -21.61 -6.24
CA GLY A 50 2.72 -22.65 -5.82
C GLY A 50 1.68 -22.18 -4.79
N TYR A 51 1.39 -20.87 -4.74
CA TYR A 51 0.31 -20.35 -3.93
C TYR A 51 -1.03 -20.47 -4.67
N GLU A 52 -2.09 -20.72 -3.93
CA GLU A 52 -3.44 -20.55 -4.46
C GLU A 52 -3.73 -19.10 -4.79
N PHE A 53 -4.40 -18.83 -5.91
CA PHE A 53 -4.86 -17.51 -6.30
C PHE A 53 -6.37 -17.39 -6.15
N PRO A 54 -6.88 -17.06 -4.95
CA PRO A 54 -8.30 -16.92 -4.70
C PRO A 54 -8.91 -15.77 -5.51
N SER A 55 -10.25 -15.76 -5.62
CA SER A 55 -10.96 -14.63 -6.23
C SER A 55 -10.59 -13.31 -5.54
N ALA A 56 -10.69 -12.19 -6.27
CA ALA A 56 -10.40 -10.87 -5.72
C ALA A 56 -11.23 -10.58 -4.46
N GLY A 57 -12.50 -10.99 -4.44
CA GLY A 57 -13.36 -10.84 -3.27
C GLY A 57 -12.85 -11.61 -2.04
N ASN A 58 -12.40 -12.85 -2.24
CA ASN A 58 -11.83 -13.63 -1.14
C ASN A 58 -10.51 -13.05 -0.65
N ARG A 59 -9.62 -12.63 -1.56
CA ARG A 59 -8.36 -11.97 -1.16
C ARG A 59 -8.59 -10.69 -0.36
N LEU A 60 -9.64 -9.92 -0.68
CA LEU A 60 -10.01 -8.72 0.08
C LEU A 60 -10.60 -9.05 1.46
N LYS A 61 -11.43 -10.11 1.59
CA LYS A 61 -11.87 -10.60 2.90
C LYS A 61 -10.69 -11.09 3.76
N MET A 62 -9.78 -11.87 3.15
CA MET A 62 -8.55 -12.30 3.82
C MET A 62 -7.72 -11.11 4.30
N LEU A 63 -7.63 -10.04 3.50
CA LEU A 63 -6.92 -8.81 3.90
C LEU A 63 -7.60 -8.16 5.11
N GLU A 64 -8.93 -8.03 5.11
CA GLU A 64 -9.66 -7.44 6.24
C GLU A 64 -9.40 -8.22 7.55
N GLU A 65 -9.46 -9.53 7.51
CA GLU A 65 -9.17 -10.37 8.67
C GLU A 65 -7.70 -10.23 9.13
N ALA A 66 -6.78 -10.15 8.18
CA ALA A 66 -5.36 -9.97 8.49
C ALA A 66 -5.06 -8.62 9.17
N LEU A 67 -5.73 -7.54 8.75
CA LEU A 67 -5.63 -6.23 9.38
C LEU A 67 -6.11 -6.28 10.85
N GLN A 68 -7.23 -6.95 11.10
CA GLN A 68 -7.75 -7.14 12.45
C GLN A 68 -6.79 -7.96 13.33
N ILE A 69 -6.21 -9.04 12.79
CA ILE A 69 -5.23 -9.86 13.49
C ILE A 69 -3.96 -9.04 13.80
N TYR A 70 -3.48 -8.24 12.83
CA TYR A 70 -2.32 -7.37 13.04
C TYR A 70 -2.56 -6.40 14.20
N ILE A 71 -3.69 -5.69 14.21
CA ILE A 71 -4.04 -4.75 15.26
C ILE A 71 -4.16 -5.46 16.62
N ALA A 72 -4.90 -6.59 16.67
CA ALA A 72 -5.07 -7.34 17.91
C ALA A 72 -3.73 -7.84 18.47
N MET A 73 -2.88 -8.44 17.63
CA MET A 73 -1.60 -8.99 18.09
C MET A 73 -0.58 -7.92 18.50
N THR A 74 -0.65 -6.73 17.90
CA THR A 74 0.28 -5.63 18.26
C THR A 74 -0.15 -4.89 19.52
N THR A 75 -1.46 -4.84 19.81
CA THR A 75 -2.03 -4.05 20.90
C THR A 75 -2.40 -4.86 22.15
N GLN A 76 -2.79 -6.13 22.00
CA GLN A 76 -3.25 -6.98 23.11
C GLN A 76 -2.14 -7.91 23.61
N ASP A 77 -2.13 -8.27 24.89
CA ASP A 77 -1.17 -9.23 25.46
C ASP A 77 -1.37 -10.63 24.89
N LYS A 78 -2.64 -11.05 24.78
CA LYS A 78 -3.07 -12.31 24.16
C LYS A 78 -4.19 -12.00 23.18
N ALA A 79 -3.92 -12.19 21.90
CA ALA A 79 -4.88 -11.93 20.86
C ALA A 79 -5.66 -13.19 20.47
N SER A 80 -6.96 -13.07 20.31
CA SER A 80 -7.80 -14.11 19.73
C SER A 80 -8.65 -13.49 18.61
N PHE A 81 -8.81 -14.23 17.51
CA PHE A 81 -9.60 -13.83 16.36
C PHE A 81 -10.21 -15.09 15.72
N SER A 82 -11.46 -15.03 15.31
CA SER A 82 -12.15 -16.11 14.60
C SER A 82 -12.87 -15.53 13.40
N GLY A 83 -12.30 -15.72 12.21
CA GLY A 83 -12.82 -15.29 10.93
C GLY A 83 -13.21 -16.48 10.04
N GLU A 84 -13.57 -16.14 8.80
CA GLU A 84 -13.87 -17.13 7.74
C GLU A 84 -12.57 -17.79 7.23
N HIS A 85 -11.46 -17.01 7.17
CA HIS A 85 -10.19 -17.41 6.56
C HIS A 85 -9.09 -17.67 7.58
N TYR A 86 -9.10 -16.96 8.70
CA TYR A 86 -8.04 -17.04 9.71
C TYR A 86 -8.60 -17.21 11.11
N GLN A 87 -7.87 -17.98 11.92
CA GLN A 87 -8.18 -18.17 13.34
C GLN A 87 -6.89 -18.12 14.14
N ILE A 88 -6.90 -17.35 15.23
CA ILE A 88 -5.85 -17.34 16.25
C ILE A 88 -6.47 -17.47 17.65
N HIS A 89 -5.78 -18.11 18.54
CA HIS A 89 -6.27 -18.33 19.91
C HIS A 89 -5.17 -18.03 20.93
N ASN A 90 -5.40 -17.03 21.77
CA ASN A 90 -4.46 -16.57 22.80
C ASN A 90 -3.03 -16.35 22.26
N ALA A 91 -2.90 -15.87 21.02
CA ALA A 91 -1.62 -15.65 20.36
C ALA A 91 -0.83 -14.55 21.07
N ILE A 92 0.42 -14.86 21.42
CA ILE A 92 1.35 -13.92 22.07
C ILE A 92 2.29 -13.36 21.00
N ASN A 93 2.37 -12.05 20.94
CA ASN A 93 3.32 -11.31 20.10
C ASN A 93 4.35 -10.60 20.97
N GLN A 94 5.53 -11.17 21.09
CA GLN A 94 6.68 -10.61 21.80
C GLN A 94 7.94 -10.76 20.94
N PRO A 95 8.79 -9.71 20.86
CA PRO A 95 8.59 -8.39 21.47
C PRO A 95 7.41 -7.66 20.83
N LYS A 96 6.76 -6.77 21.60
CA LYS A 96 5.80 -5.81 21.03
C LYS A 96 6.56 -4.79 20.19
N PRO A 97 5.90 -4.19 19.16
CA PRO A 97 6.50 -3.08 18.42
C PRO A 97 6.91 -1.94 19.36
N LEU A 98 8.00 -1.23 19.02
CA LEU A 98 8.40 -0.01 19.72
C LEU A 98 7.45 1.14 19.42
N GLN A 99 7.00 1.25 18.18
CA GLN A 99 6.01 2.25 17.77
C GLN A 99 4.64 1.98 18.39
N LYS A 100 3.92 3.03 18.77
CA LYS A 100 2.62 2.94 19.47
C LYS A 100 1.53 3.68 18.69
N PRO A 101 0.34 3.09 18.60
CA PRO A 101 -0.07 1.78 19.14
C PRO A 101 0.59 0.60 18.40
N TYR A 102 1.04 0.79 17.19
CA TYR A 102 1.76 -0.15 16.30
C TYR A 102 2.53 0.65 15.21
N PRO A 103 3.43 0.02 14.44
CA PRO A 103 4.01 0.64 13.25
C PRO A 103 2.94 1.15 12.29
N PRO A 104 3.12 2.32 11.64
CA PRO A 104 2.15 2.84 10.70
C PRO A 104 1.70 1.79 9.69
N LEU A 105 0.38 1.64 9.57
CA LEU A 105 -0.27 0.62 8.77
C LEU A 105 -0.71 1.19 7.42
N TRP A 106 -0.07 0.72 6.36
CA TRP A 106 -0.38 1.09 5.00
C TRP A 106 -1.31 0.06 4.37
N VAL A 107 -2.50 0.47 3.97
CA VAL A 107 -3.44 -0.37 3.22
C VAL A 107 -3.29 -0.07 1.73
N CYS A 108 -2.65 -1.00 1.02
CA CYS A 108 -2.25 -0.80 -0.37
C CYS A 108 -3.28 -1.32 -1.37
N GLY A 109 -3.47 -0.52 -2.43
CA GLY A 109 -4.39 -0.81 -3.52
C GLY A 109 -5.46 0.25 -3.69
N GLY A 110 -5.92 0.43 -4.93
CA GLY A 110 -6.83 1.51 -5.32
C GLY A 110 -8.30 1.11 -5.44
N GLY A 111 -8.72 -0.03 -4.92
CA GLY A 111 -10.10 -0.53 -5.02
C GLY A 111 -11.09 0.31 -4.23
N GLU A 112 -11.95 1.06 -4.92
CA GLU A 112 -12.81 2.09 -4.36
C GLU A 112 -13.86 1.58 -3.37
N LYS A 113 -14.45 0.40 -3.67
CA LYS A 113 -15.55 -0.15 -2.86
C LYS A 113 -15.10 -0.85 -1.58
N VAL A 114 -13.93 -1.50 -1.61
CA VAL A 114 -13.48 -2.33 -0.49
C VAL A 114 -12.14 -1.83 0.05
N THR A 115 -11.11 -1.67 -0.78
CA THR A 115 -9.77 -1.31 -0.28
C THR A 115 -9.77 0.05 0.40
N LEU A 116 -10.41 1.08 -0.20
CA LEU A 116 -10.52 2.40 0.43
C LEU A 116 -11.39 2.37 1.70
N LYS A 117 -12.40 1.49 1.77
CA LYS A 117 -13.15 1.27 3.01
C LYS A 117 -12.27 0.63 4.09
N LEU A 118 -11.43 -0.35 3.75
CA LEU A 118 -10.49 -0.94 4.70
C LEU A 118 -9.44 0.07 5.16
N LEU A 119 -8.98 0.93 4.25
CA LEU A 119 -8.09 2.04 4.58
C LEU A 119 -8.76 2.99 5.60
N ALA A 120 -9.98 3.42 5.33
CA ALA A 120 -10.74 4.30 6.25
C ALA A 120 -10.92 3.67 7.64
N ARG A 121 -11.11 2.35 7.69
CA ARG A 121 -11.39 1.64 8.94
C ARG A 121 -10.14 1.30 9.76
N TYR A 122 -9.05 0.94 9.10
CA TYR A 122 -7.89 0.32 9.76
C TYR A 122 -6.55 0.99 9.47
N GLY A 123 -6.42 1.69 8.32
CA GLY A 123 -5.13 2.15 7.84
C GLY A 123 -4.75 3.55 8.32
N ASP A 124 -3.44 3.81 8.33
CA ASP A 124 -2.85 5.13 8.57
C ASP A 124 -2.41 5.78 7.26
N TYR A 125 -2.11 4.98 6.23
CA TYR A 125 -1.68 5.46 4.92
C TYR A 125 -2.29 4.64 3.78
N GLY A 126 -2.73 5.35 2.72
CA GLY A 126 -3.08 4.77 1.43
C GLY A 126 -2.01 5.06 0.38
N ASN A 127 -1.88 4.18 -0.62
CA ASN A 127 -0.92 4.33 -1.70
C ASN A 127 -1.55 3.96 -3.05
N TRP A 128 -1.48 4.90 -4.00
CA TRP A 128 -2.14 4.75 -5.29
C TRP A 128 -1.18 5.05 -6.45
N ASP A 129 -1.40 4.40 -7.60
CA ASP A 129 -0.75 4.69 -8.88
C ASP A 129 -1.83 5.22 -9.85
N VAL A 130 -2.02 6.52 -9.85
CA VAL A 130 -3.06 7.22 -10.62
C VAL A 130 -2.56 8.61 -11.03
N ASP A 131 -3.21 9.23 -12.03
CA ASP A 131 -3.04 10.65 -12.37
C ASP A 131 -3.67 11.57 -11.32
N VAL A 132 -3.58 12.88 -11.52
CA VAL A 132 -4.09 13.90 -10.58
C VAL A 132 -5.59 13.77 -10.37
N ASP A 133 -6.36 13.60 -11.45
CA ASP A 133 -7.82 13.45 -11.36
C ASP A 133 -8.21 12.17 -10.61
N GLY A 134 -7.51 11.08 -10.90
CA GLY A 134 -7.66 9.83 -10.17
C GLY A 134 -7.31 9.94 -8.69
N PHE A 135 -6.29 10.74 -8.34
CA PHE A 135 -5.92 11.01 -6.95
C PHE A 135 -7.01 11.80 -6.22
N ILE A 136 -7.54 12.85 -6.86
CA ILE A 136 -8.67 13.63 -6.33
C ILE A 136 -9.90 12.74 -6.15
N ASN A 137 -10.25 11.95 -7.16
CA ASN A 137 -11.41 11.05 -7.09
C ASN A 137 -11.27 10.04 -5.94
N LYS A 138 -10.11 9.38 -5.79
CA LYS A 138 -9.89 8.44 -4.70
C LYS A 138 -9.88 9.11 -3.33
N SER A 139 -9.38 10.33 -3.24
CA SER A 139 -9.41 11.14 -2.02
C SER A 139 -10.86 11.42 -1.58
N ASN A 140 -11.73 11.82 -2.51
CA ASN A 140 -13.15 12.06 -2.23
C ASN A 140 -13.87 10.78 -1.78
N ILE A 141 -13.63 9.64 -2.48
CA ILE A 141 -14.22 8.36 -2.10
C ILE A 141 -13.71 7.89 -0.72
N LEU A 142 -12.43 8.11 -0.43
CA LEU A 142 -11.89 7.80 0.90
C LEU A 142 -12.55 8.66 1.98
N GLN A 143 -12.77 9.95 1.73
CA GLN A 143 -13.48 10.83 2.64
C GLN A 143 -14.90 10.32 2.92
N ASP A 144 -15.65 9.94 1.87
CA ASP A 144 -16.99 9.33 2.02
C ASP A 144 -16.97 8.04 2.88
N HIS A 145 -15.90 7.25 2.78
CA HIS A 145 -15.75 6.08 3.64
C HIS A 145 -15.39 6.46 5.08
N CYS A 146 -14.54 7.45 5.28
CA CYS A 146 -14.21 7.96 6.61
C CYS A 146 -15.45 8.49 7.34
N ASP A 147 -16.31 9.25 6.67
CA ASP A 147 -17.57 9.74 7.23
C ASP A 147 -18.48 8.59 7.70
N LYS A 148 -18.58 7.52 6.91
CA LYS A 148 -19.38 6.32 7.25
C LYS A 148 -18.78 5.50 8.39
N GLU A 149 -17.46 5.49 8.54
CA GLU A 149 -16.75 4.77 9.59
C GLU A 149 -16.48 5.63 10.84
N ASN A 150 -16.96 6.90 10.86
CA ASN A 150 -16.69 7.90 11.90
C ASN A 150 -15.20 8.09 12.19
N ARG A 151 -14.38 8.10 11.14
CA ARG A 151 -12.93 8.33 11.16
C ARG A 151 -12.61 9.72 10.65
N GLU A 152 -11.73 10.43 11.34
CA GLU A 152 -11.23 11.71 10.86
C GLU A 152 -10.35 11.52 9.62
N TYR A 153 -10.77 12.07 8.48
CA TYR A 153 -10.09 11.92 7.18
C TYR A 153 -8.66 12.45 7.19
N SER A 154 -8.41 13.54 7.90
CA SER A 154 -7.09 14.17 8.01
C SER A 154 -6.04 13.31 8.72
N GLU A 155 -6.45 12.28 9.45
CA GLU A 155 -5.53 11.31 10.07
C GLU A 155 -4.93 10.31 9.07
N ILE A 156 -5.48 10.22 7.85
CA ILE A 156 -5.01 9.25 6.85
C ILE A 156 -4.10 9.94 5.84
N GLY A 157 -2.85 9.52 5.82
CA GLY A 157 -1.87 9.94 4.82
C GLY A 157 -2.20 9.34 3.45
N ARG A 158 -2.24 10.20 2.43
CA ARG A 158 -2.44 9.78 1.04
C ARG A 158 -1.12 9.91 0.30
N THR A 159 -0.75 8.89 -0.42
CA THR A 159 0.54 8.84 -1.11
C THR A 159 0.40 8.36 -2.53
N LEU A 160 1.30 8.83 -3.38
CA LEU A 160 1.41 8.44 -4.77
C LEU A 160 2.58 7.47 -4.96
N HIS A 161 2.35 6.40 -5.70
CA HIS A 161 3.39 5.52 -6.23
C HIS A 161 3.41 5.65 -7.75
N THR A 162 4.48 6.20 -8.30
CA THR A 162 4.58 6.38 -9.76
C THR A 162 6.03 6.39 -10.22
N ASN A 163 6.23 6.25 -11.52
CA ASN A 163 7.54 6.42 -12.16
C ASN A 163 7.83 7.91 -12.35
N VAL A 164 9.06 8.31 -12.07
CA VAL A 164 9.56 9.68 -12.31
C VAL A 164 10.72 9.63 -13.29
N LEU A 165 10.61 10.39 -14.38
CA LEU A 165 11.68 10.57 -15.35
C LEU A 165 11.67 12.01 -15.85
N ILE A 166 12.74 12.75 -15.58
CA ILE A 166 12.84 14.18 -15.89
C ILE A 166 13.94 14.40 -16.95
N ALA A 167 13.67 15.27 -17.91
CA ALA A 167 14.64 15.69 -18.91
C ALA A 167 14.60 17.19 -19.15
N GLU A 168 15.74 17.76 -19.54
CA GLU A 168 15.92 19.18 -19.85
C GLU A 168 15.28 19.57 -21.20
N ASP A 169 15.19 18.62 -22.14
CA ASP A 169 14.62 18.81 -23.47
C ASP A 169 14.00 17.50 -24.02
N GLN A 170 13.17 17.63 -25.06
CA GLN A 170 12.45 16.50 -25.65
C GLN A 170 13.38 15.43 -26.21
N ASN A 171 14.50 15.80 -26.84
CA ASN A 171 15.44 14.82 -27.40
C ASN A 171 16.06 13.93 -26.30
N LYS A 172 16.40 14.54 -25.15
CA LYS A 172 16.91 13.81 -23.97
C LYS A 172 15.83 12.95 -23.35
N LEU A 173 14.59 13.43 -23.29
CA LEU A 173 13.46 12.66 -22.80
C LEU A 173 13.25 11.40 -23.66
N ASP A 174 13.19 11.58 -24.98
CA ASP A 174 12.98 10.48 -25.94
C ASP A 174 14.11 9.45 -25.85
N ALA A 175 15.35 9.89 -25.73
CA ALA A 175 16.51 9.01 -25.57
C ALA A 175 16.46 8.22 -24.25
N LYS A 176 16.02 8.84 -23.16
CA LYS A 176 15.85 8.18 -21.87
C LYS A 176 14.73 7.13 -21.91
N ILE A 177 13.59 7.47 -22.51
CA ILE A 177 12.43 6.57 -22.68
C ILE A 177 12.81 5.39 -23.59
N GLU A 178 13.51 5.64 -24.70
CA GLU A 178 14.02 4.58 -25.59
C GLU A 178 14.87 3.55 -24.84
N LYS A 179 15.84 4.05 -24.07
CA LYS A 179 16.71 3.21 -23.26
C LYS A 179 15.93 2.42 -22.22
N LEU A 180 14.96 3.05 -21.53
CA LEU A 180 14.14 2.41 -20.51
C LEU A 180 13.23 1.35 -21.12
N SER A 181 12.56 1.67 -22.23
CA SER A 181 11.71 0.74 -22.98
C SER A 181 12.47 -0.50 -23.45
N SER A 182 13.69 -0.32 -23.99
CA SER A 182 14.51 -1.44 -24.43
C SER A 182 15.01 -2.32 -23.27
N TYR A 183 15.23 -1.75 -22.09
CA TYR A 183 15.65 -2.50 -20.90
C TYR A 183 14.50 -3.27 -20.24
N THR A 184 13.31 -2.68 -20.19
CA THR A 184 12.15 -3.22 -19.49
C THR A 184 11.25 -4.07 -20.37
N ASN A 185 11.37 -3.97 -21.72
CA ASN A 185 10.43 -4.49 -22.70
C ASN A 185 8.99 -3.92 -22.57
N ILE A 186 8.86 -2.73 -21.98
CA ILE A 186 7.60 -2.00 -21.89
C ILE A 186 7.52 -0.99 -23.02
N PRO A 187 6.39 -0.89 -23.75
CA PRO A 187 6.22 0.08 -24.84
C PRO A 187 6.47 1.51 -24.41
N LYS A 188 7.00 2.35 -25.33
CA LYS A 188 7.33 3.76 -25.01
C LYS A 188 6.10 4.58 -24.63
N GLU A 189 4.97 4.29 -25.24
CA GLU A 189 3.68 4.93 -25.01
C GLU A 189 3.30 4.88 -23.52
N TYR A 190 3.56 3.76 -22.87
CA TYR A 190 3.35 3.60 -21.44
C TYR A 190 4.06 4.66 -20.60
N TYR A 191 5.29 5.05 -21.00
CA TYR A 191 6.07 6.06 -20.26
C TYR A 191 5.58 7.47 -20.55
N TYR A 192 5.19 7.78 -21.79
CA TYR A 192 4.64 9.11 -22.14
C TYR A 192 3.28 9.38 -21.50
N GLU A 193 2.53 8.35 -21.12
CA GLU A 193 1.25 8.48 -20.40
C GLU A 193 1.42 8.65 -18.88
N ARG A 194 2.65 8.58 -18.35
CA ARG A 194 2.88 8.71 -16.92
C ARG A 194 2.95 10.18 -16.47
N PRO A 195 2.25 10.53 -15.37
CA PRO A 195 2.09 11.95 -14.98
C PRO A 195 3.39 12.65 -14.56
N LEU A 196 4.40 11.90 -14.15
CA LEU A 196 5.69 12.46 -13.71
C LEU A 196 6.85 12.03 -14.63
N ILE A 197 6.56 11.83 -15.92
CA ILE A 197 7.54 11.62 -16.98
C ILE A 197 7.40 12.74 -17.99
N GLY A 198 8.39 13.62 -18.10
CA GLY A 198 8.34 14.79 -18.95
C GLY A 198 9.52 15.74 -18.78
N LEU A 199 9.34 16.96 -19.26
CA LEU A 199 10.27 18.04 -19.05
C LEU A 199 10.19 18.58 -17.61
N GLU A 200 11.24 19.28 -17.17
CA GLU A 200 11.34 19.75 -15.78
C GLU A 200 10.11 20.55 -15.35
N ASP A 201 9.69 21.54 -16.15
CA ASP A 201 8.55 22.39 -15.84
C ASP A 201 7.23 21.60 -15.79
N GLU A 202 7.01 20.68 -16.73
CA GLU A 202 5.81 19.82 -16.79
C GLU A 202 5.69 18.93 -15.56
N VAL A 203 6.79 18.29 -15.16
CA VAL A 203 6.82 17.43 -13.98
C VAL A 203 6.63 18.25 -12.70
N PHE A 204 7.24 19.46 -12.62
CA PHE A 204 7.07 20.36 -11.49
C PHE A 204 5.64 20.85 -11.34
N ASP A 205 4.99 21.23 -12.44
CA ASP A 205 3.59 21.66 -12.45
C ASP A 205 2.66 20.50 -12.01
N THR A 206 2.91 19.30 -12.51
CA THR A 206 2.15 18.11 -12.11
C THR A 206 2.33 17.78 -10.63
N LEU A 207 3.54 17.90 -10.08
CA LEU A 207 3.79 17.72 -8.65
C LEU A 207 3.04 18.76 -7.80
N ASN A 208 2.97 20.02 -8.25
CA ASN A 208 2.19 21.04 -7.57
C ASN A 208 0.69 20.72 -7.59
N GLN A 209 0.15 20.20 -8.70
CA GLN A 209 -1.25 19.75 -8.75
C GLN A 209 -1.53 18.63 -7.73
N TYR A 210 -0.65 17.62 -7.60
CA TYR A 210 -0.80 16.59 -6.55
C TYR A 210 -0.73 17.18 -5.15
N LYS A 211 0.18 18.14 -4.91
CA LYS A 211 0.29 18.83 -3.62
C LYS A 211 -0.97 19.62 -3.27
N GLU A 212 -1.59 20.26 -4.24
CA GLU A 212 -2.86 20.98 -4.07
C GLU A 212 -4.04 20.04 -3.85
N ALA A 213 -4.00 18.86 -4.45
CA ALA A 213 -4.98 17.81 -4.24
C ALA A 213 -4.89 17.14 -2.85
N GLY A 214 -3.81 17.40 -2.10
CA GLY A 214 -3.59 16.96 -0.71
C GLY A 214 -2.64 15.82 -0.58
#